data_61bd80f3afc9b92750ab20e327935dd3
#
_entry.id   61bd80f3afc9b92750ab20e327935dd3
#
_cell.length_a   1.000
_cell.length_b   1.000
_cell.length_c   1.000
_cell.angle_alpha   90.00
_cell.angle_beta   90.00
_cell.angle_gamma   90.00
#
_symmetry.space_group_name_H-M   'P 1'
#
loop_
_entity.id
_entity.type
_entity.pdbx_description
1 polymer ?
#
loop_
_entity_poly.entity_id
_entity_poly.type
_entity_poly.pdbx_seq_one_letter_code
_entity_poly.pdbx_strand_id
1 'polypeptide(L)'
;MAKSPNQKTKLLHLARMLLRQTDEAHPLTVPEIIERLAREDIKAERKSVYDDLEALRLFGLDVQSRKGKAPGWFVGAREFELPEVKLLMDAVQSSRFLTQKKSDALIRKL
;
A
#
# COMPACT_ATOMS: atom_id res chain seq x y z
N MET A 1 -0.62 9.77 -22.35
CA MET A 1 -1.59 8.70 -22.03
C MET A 1 -2.21 8.95 -20.69
N ALA A 2 -3.52 8.93 -20.65
CA ALA A 2 -4.23 9.19 -19.42
C ALA A 2 -4.13 7.99 -18.48
N LYS A 3 -3.78 8.25 -17.23
CA LYS A 3 -3.79 7.22 -16.20
C LYS A 3 -5.18 7.10 -15.61
N SER A 4 -5.51 5.92 -15.11
CA SER A 4 -6.72 5.69 -14.35
C SER A 4 -6.80 6.70 -13.19
N PRO A 5 -8.01 7.19 -12.83
CA PRO A 5 -8.14 8.12 -11.71
C PRO A 5 -7.53 7.59 -10.40
N ASN A 6 -7.45 6.26 -10.25
CA ASN A 6 -6.96 5.64 -9.02
C ASN A 6 -5.47 5.37 -9.01
N GLN A 7 -4.77 5.63 -10.10
CA GLN A 7 -3.32 5.33 -10.17
C GLN A 7 -2.49 6.16 -9.19
N LYS A 8 -2.91 7.37 -8.90
CA LYS A 8 -2.17 8.23 -7.96
C LYS A 8 -2.29 7.75 -6.53
N THR A 9 -3.36 7.06 -6.20
CA THR A 9 -3.56 6.53 -4.85
C THR A 9 -3.22 5.05 -4.74
N LYS A 10 -2.74 4.45 -5.82
CA LYS A 10 -2.41 3.02 -5.85
C LYS A 10 -1.45 2.64 -4.73
N LEU A 11 -0.42 3.42 -4.51
CA LEU A 11 0.57 3.16 -3.48
C LEU A 11 -0.06 3.16 -2.08
N LEU A 12 -0.97 4.10 -1.83
CA LEU A 12 -1.67 4.18 -0.55
C LEU A 12 -2.62 3.01 -0.35
N HIS A 13 -3.31 2.59 -1.41
CA HIS A 13 -4.16 1.40 -1.35
C HIS A 13 -3.34 0.15 -1.05
N LEU A 14 -2.18 0.02 -1.68
CA LEU A 14 -1.30 -1.11 -1.45
C LEU A 14 -0.80 -1.12 -0.01
N ALA A 15 -0.38 0.04 0.51
CA ALA A 15 0.07 0.16 1.89
C ALA A 15 -1.02 -0.28 2.87
N ARG A 16 -2.24 0.21 2.67
CA ARG A 16 -3.38 -0.16 3.51
C ARG A 16 -3.69 -1.64 3.44
N MET A 17 -3.65 -2.20 2.23
CA MET A 17 -3.88 -3.63 2.03
C MET A 17 -2.87 -4.47 2.82
N LEU A 18 -1.59 -4.14 2.70
CA LEU A 18 -0.54 -4.87 3.40
C LEU A 18 -0.69 -4.75 4.92
N LEU A 19 -0.99 -3.56 5.40
CA LEU A 19 -1.15 -3.32 6.83
C LEU A 19 -2.35 -4.05 7.43
N ARG A 20 -3.44 -4.20 6.67
CA ARG A 20 -4.68 -4.75 7.17
C ARG A 20 -4.89 -6.22 6.83
N GLN A 21 -4.35 -6.68 5.73
CA GLN A 21 -4.67 -8.00 5.17
C GLN A 21 -3.49 -8.96 5.18
N THR A 22 -2.31 -8.55 5.65
CA THR A 22 -1.16 -9.44 5.70
C THR A 22 -0.53 -9.49 7.07
N ASP A 23 0.15 -10.58 7.32
CA ASP A 23 1.06 -10.77 8.45
C ASP A 23 2.01 -11.90 8.07
N GLU A 24 2.90 -12.28 8.98
CA GLU A 24 3.88 -13.32 8.69
C GLU A 24 3.23 -14.65 8.30
N ALA A 25 2.07 -14.95 8.90
CA ALA A 25 1.35 -16.20 8.62
C ALA A 25 0.47 -16.12 7.37
N HIS A 26 0.17 -14.92 6.91
CA HIS A 26 -0.77 -14.67 5.80
C HIS A 26 -0.19 -13.71 4.78
N PRO A 27 0.88 -14.09 4.07
CA PRO A 27 1.43 -13.23 3.01
C PRO A 27 0.52 -13.23 1.78
N LEU A 28 0.66 -12.21 0.94
CA LEU A 28 -0.04 -12.11 -0.33
C LEU A 28 0.94 -12.23 -1.48
N THR A 29 0.61 -13.04 -2.46
CA THR A 29 1.38 -13.11 -3.70
C THR A 29 1.11 -11.88 -4.56
N VAL A 30 1.99 -11.60 -5.51
CA VAL A 30 1.78 -10.47 -6.43
C VAL A 30 0.48 -10.64 -7.23
N PRO A 31 0.16 -11.83 -7.79
CA PRO A 31 -1.15 -12.00 -8.45
C PRO A 31 -2.34 -11.70 -7.54
N GLU A 32 -2.28 -12.09 -6.26
CA GLU A 32 -3.33 -11.78 -5.31
C GLU A 32 -3.45 -10.28 -5.05
N ILE A 33 -2.33 -9.60 -4.94
CA ILE A 33 -2.29 -8.13 -4.78
C ILE A 33 -2.95 -7.47 -5.98
N ILE A 34 -2.58 -7.89 -7.18
CA ILE A 34 -3.14 -7.33 -8.43
C ILE A 34 -4.66 -7.53 -8.46
N GLU A 35 -5.13 -8.73 -8.10
CA GLU A 35 -6.56 -9.01 -8.07
C GLU A 35 -7.31 -8.11 -7.08
N ARG A 36 -6.75 -7.94 -5.89
CA ARG A 36 -7.39 -7.10 -4.86
C ARG A 36 -7.41 -5.63 -5.25
N LEU A 37 -6.36 -5.15 -5.89
CA LEU A 37 -6.35 -3.80 -6.43
C LEU A 37 -7.40 -3.63 -7.51
N ALA A 38 -7.57 -4.63 -8.37
CA ALA A 38 -8.57 -4.59 -9.43
C ALA A 38 -9.99 -4.50 -8.86
N ARG A 39 -10.26 -5.09 -7.70
CA ARG A 39 -11.57 -4.96 -7.03
C ARG A 39 -11.86 -3.52 -6.61
N GLU A 40 -10.84 -2.70 -6.48
CA GLU A 40 -10.97 -1.28 -6.14
C GLU A 40 -10.77 -0.38 -7.37
N ASP A 41 -10.96 -0.93 -8.56
CA ASP A 41 -10.78 -0.23 -9.84
C ASP A 41 -9.38 0.29 -10.06
N ILE A 42 -8.39 -0.39 -9.50
CA ILE A 42 -6.99 -0.01 -9.67
C ILE A 42 -6.32 -1.07 -10.54
N LYS A 43 -5.92 -0.65 -11.73
CA LYS A 43 -5.18 -1.51 -12.64
C LYS A 43 -3.72 -1.51 -12.24
N ALA A 44 -3.15 -2.69 -12.09
CA ALA A 44 -1.74 -2.81 -11.71
C ALA A 44 -1.08 -3.94 -12.49
N GLU A 45 0.17 -3.72 -12.85
CA GLU A 45 0.99 -4.72 -13.53
C GLU A 45 2.03 -5.25 -12.55
N ARG A 46 2.52 -6.44 -12.82
CA ARG A 46 3.48 -7.13 -11.95
C ARG A 46 4.69 -6.26 -11.60
N LYS A 47 5.33 -5.68 -12.62
CA LYS A 47 6.51 -4.83 -12.40
C LYS A 47 6.18 -3.63 -11.53
N SER A 48 5.05 -3.00 -11.80
CA SER A 48 4.60 -1.84 -11.03
C SER A 48 4.37 -2.18 -9.56
N VAL A 49 3.82 -3.37 -9.29
CA VAL A 49 3.62 -3.82 -7.91
C VAL A 49 4.94 -4.02 -7.20
N TYR A 50 5.93 -4.64 -7.85
CA TYR A 50 7.26 -4.80 -7.26
C TYR A 50 7.90 -3.45 -6.96
N ASP A 51 7.78 -2.49 -7.86
CA ASP A 51 8.32 -1.14 -7.65
C ASP A 51 7.63 -0.47 -6.46
N ASP A 52 6.32 -0.63 -6.34
CA ASP A 52 5.56 -0.06 -5.25
C ASP A 52 5.92 -0.70 -3.90
N LEU A 53 6.10 -2.02 -3.88
CA LEU A 53 6.52 -2.73 -2.66
C LEU A 53 7.88 -2.22 -2.20
N GLU A 54 8.81 -2.01 -3.13
CA GLU A 54 10.12 -1.47 -2.79
C GLU A 54 10.02 -0.03 -2.30
N ALA A 55 9.17 0.78 -2.91
CA ALA A 55 8.94 2.16 -2.48
C ALA A 55 8.42 2.21 -1.05
N LEU A 56 7.47 1.34 -0.70
CA LEU A 56 6.94 1.26 0.66
C LEU A 56 8.02 0.82 1.65
N ARG A 57 8.85 -0.13 1.26
CA ARG A 57 9.94 -0.59 2.11
C ARG A 57 10.93 0.55 2.38
N LEU A 58 11.29 1.30 1.35
CA LEU A 58 12.21 2.44 1.48
C LEU A 58 11.59 3.57 2.29
N PHE A 59 10.28 3.72 2.23
CA PHE A 59 9.56 4.72 3.04
C PHE A 59 9.60 4.40 4.53
N GLY A 60 9.66 3.11 4.87
CA GLY A 60 9.77 2.71 6.27
C GLY A 60 8.80 1.61 6.72
N LEU A 61 7.92 1.12 5.84
CA LEU A 61 7.10 -0.03 6.18
C LEU A 61 7.98 -1.28 6.21
N ASP A 62 7.70 -2.16 7.17
CA ASP A 62 8.41 -3.42 7.30
C ASP A 62 7.91 -4.45 6.29
N VAL A 63 8.10 -4.12 5.01
CA VAL A 63 7.68 -5.00 3.91
C VAL A 63 8.70 -6.12 3.77
N GLN A 64 8.22 -7.35 3.89
CA GLN A 64 9.04 -8.54 3.80
C GLN A 64 8.46 -9.49 2.76
N SER A 65 9.32 -10.30 2.18
CA SER A 65 8.89 -11.37 1.27
C SER A 65 9.17 -12.72 1.92
N ARG A 66 8.28 -13.66 1.66
CA ARG A 66 8.42 -15.03 2.14
C ARG A 66 8.51 -15.96 0.93
N LYS A 67 9.46 -16.89 0.98
CA LYS A 67 9.61 -17.92 -0.05
C LYS A 67 9.24 -19.28 0.53
N GLY A 68 9.03 -20.27 -0.32
CA GLY A 68 8.73 -21.62 0.12
C GLY A 68 7.28 -22.00 -0.06
N LYS A 69 6.71 -22.72 0.91
CA LYS A 69 5.37 -23.29 0.77
C LYS A 69 4.23 -22.29 0.75
N ALA A 70 4.42 -21.15 1.39
CA ALA A 70 3.43 -20.08 1.40
C ALA A 70 4.11 -18.77 1.03
N PRO A 71 4.47 -18.60 -0.26
CA PRO A 71 5.20 -17.40 -0.69
C PRO A 71 4.31 -16.18 -0.70
N GLY A 72 4.92 -15.02 -0.64
CA GLY A 72 4.19 -13.78 -0.76
C GLY A 72 4.85 -12.63 0.00
N TRP A 73 4.15 -11.53 0.06
CA TRP A 73 4.59 -10.29 0.68
C TRP A 73 3.71 -9.96 1.88
N PHE A 74 4.31 -9.42 2.92
CA PHE A 74 3.59 -9.05 4.13
C PHE A 74 4.31 -7.92 4.85
N VAL A 75 3.61 -7.27 5.76
CA VAL A 75 4.19 -6.29 6.67
C VAL A 75 4.31 -6.97 8.04
N GLY A 76 5.53 -7.02 8.55
CA GLY A 76 5.83 -7.65 9.84
C GLY A 76 5.54 -6.71 11.00
N ALA A 77 6.35 -5.67 11.17
CA ALA A 77 6.15 -4.70 12.24
C ALA A 77 5.08 -3.68 11.83
N ARG A 78 4.14 -3.41 12.73
CA ARG A 78 2.99 -2.56 12.44
C ARG A 78 2.99 -1.24 13.19
N GLU A 79 3.92 -1.06 14.08
CA GLU A 79 4.02 0.18 14.83
C GLU A 79 4.81 1.21 14.05
N PHE A 80 4.24 2.39 13.93
CA PHE A 80 4.92 3.53 13.34
C PHE A 80 5.39 4.44 14.46
N GLU A 81 6.60 4.96 14.33
CA GLU A 81 7.04 6.04 15.19
C GLU A 81 6.30 7.32 14.77
N LEU A 82 6.18 8.25 15.71
CA LEU A 82 5.45 9.50 15.46
C LEU A 82 5.88 10.24 14.19
N PRO A 83 7.19 10.39 13.91
CA PRO A 83 7.62 11.03 12.65
C PRO A 83 7.15 10.30 11.41
N GLU A 84 7.11 8.97 11.44
CA GLU A 84 6.68 8.17 10.29
C GLU A 84 5.18 8.36 10.02
N VAL A 85 4.38 8.39 11.07
CA VAL A 85 2.94 8.64 10.94
C VAL A 85 2.69 10.02 10.35
N LYS A 86 3.44 11.02 10.81
CA LYS A 86 3.32 12.39 10.31
C LYS A 86 3.64 12.46 8.83
N LEU A 87 4.72 11.80 8.39
CA LEU A 87 5.09 11.78 6.98
C LEU A 87 4.01 11.14 6.12
N LEU A 88 3.41 10.06 6.61
CA LEU A 88 2.34 9.39 5.90
C LEU A 88 1.10 10.28 5.79
N MET A 89 0.75 10.98 6.87
CA MET A 89 -0.36 11.92 6.88
C MET A 89 -0.11 13.08 5.91
N ASP A 90 1.12 13.61 5.90
CA ASP A 90 1.50 14.70 4.99
C ASP A 90 1.39 14.24 3.54
N ALA A 91 1.81 13.02 3.23
CA ALA A 91 1.68 12.46 1.90
C ALA A 91 0.23 12.35 1.46
N VAL A 92 -0.66 11.95 2.35
CA VAL A 92 -2.11 11.89 2.08
C VAL A 92 -2.66 13.28 1.80
N GLN A 93 -2.31 14.26 2.64
CA GLN A 93 -2.80 15.63 2.51
C GLN A 93 -2.32 16.32 1.24
N SER A 94 -1.10 16.00 0.79
CA SER A 94 -0.54 16.63 -0.39
C SER A 94 -1.02 15.99 -1.70
N SER A 95 -1.77 14.91 -1.64
CA SER A 95 -2.28 14.25 -2.85
C SER A 95 -3.39 15.07 -3.50
N ARG A 96 -3.19 15.45 -4.76
CA ARG A 96 -4.17 16.21 -5.53
C ARG A 96 -5.37 15.38 -5.96
N PHE A 97 -5.29 14.09 -5.81
CA PHE A 97 -6.32 13.14 -6.25
C PHE A 97 -7.29 12.76 -5.16
N LEU A 98 -7.02 13.21 -3.93
CA LEU A 98 -7.92 12.98 -2.82
C LEU A 98 -8.73 14.25 -2.55
N THR A 99 -10.04 14.09 -2.41
CA THR A 99 -10.87 15.21 -1.93
C THR A 99 -10.54 15.45 -0.46
N GLN A 100 -10.85 16.65 0.01
CA GLN A 100 -10.64 17.00 1.43
C GLN A 100 -11.32 15.98 2.34
N LYS A 101 -12.54 15.60 2.01
CA LYS A 101 -13.29 14.62 2.80
C LYS A 101 -12.59 13.26 2.83
N LYS A 102 -12.09 12.80 1.70
CA LYS A 102 -11.38 11.51 1.63
C LYS A 102 -10.05 11.56 2.35
N SER A 103 -9.33 12.67 2.25
CA SER A 103 -8.08 12.85 2.98
C SER A 103 -8.30 12.78 4.49
N ASP A 104 -9.32 13.48 4.98
CA ASP A 104 -9.64 13.47 6.41
C ASP A 104 -10.04 12.08 6.88
N ALA A 105 -10.82 11.37 6.09
CA ALA A 105 -11.24 10.01 6.43
C ALA A 105 -10.04 9.06 6.49
N LEU A 106 -9.09 9.22 5.57
CA LEU A 106 -7.89 8.37 5.52
C LEU A 106 -6.97 8.65 6.70
N ILE A 107 -6.77 9.93 7.03
CA ILE A 107 -5.94 10.34 8.16
C ILE A 107 -6.50 9.79 9.47
N ARG A 108 -7.82 9.83 9.65
CA ARG A 108 -8.46 9.31 10.85
C ARG A 108 -8.23 7.82 11.04
N LYS A 109 -7.96 7.07 9.96
CA LYS A 109 -7.68 5.64 10.05
C LYS A 109 -6.21 5.35 10.39
N LEU A 110 -5.36 6.33 10.24
CA LEU A 110 -3.94 6.17 10.57
C LEU A 110 -3.73 6.36 12.08
#